data_0706e6a8d44650d78830ab980760ba88
#
_entry.id   0706e6a8d44650d78830ab980760ba88
#
_cell.length_a   1.000
_cell.length_b   1.000
_cell.length_c   1.000
_cell.angle_alpha   90.00
_cell.angle_beta   90.00
_cell.angle_gamma   90.00
#
_symmetry.space_group_name_H-M   'P 1'
#
loop_
_entity.id
_entity.type
_entity.pdbx_description
1 polymer ?
#
loop_
_entity_poly.entity_id
_entity_poly.type
_entity_poly.pdbx_seq_one_letter_code
_entity_poly.pdbx_strand_id
1 'polypeptide(L)'
;LETDLADGVNPAETEARTAERGLTYPFAGPPASGEAIRVAEDVLWMRVAMPMQLDHINVYAVRDGDGWAVVDCGLAIPGTKDEWELLLAGPMGGDPVTRVICTHMHPDHIGLAGWLCERFDAPLLMTRLEYVMARMLLADTGKTAPESGAAFYRAAGWDEEQIERYRKEFGRFGMAVAPLPASYQRIRDGERIVIGGRDWTVVVGEGHSPEHACLWRQDDGVVLGGDQILPRISSNVSVWPTEADADPLGDWLTSLERMKSVFPDDVLILPSHGEVFRGAQTRLEALIRGHHVALKRLARSLKEPKRAVDVFPALFARPVGDGVRGMATGEAIAHLNYMLLQGTAVRERDADGVDWWRSTTNGEEAA
;
A
#
# COMPACT_ATOMS: atom_id res chain seq x y z
N LEU A 1 -48.24 11.05 1.61
CA LEU A 1 -47.52 10.30 2.65
C LEU A 1 -46.06 10.24 2.24
N GLU A 2 -45.36 11.31 2.58
CA GLU A 2 -43.91 11.42 2.55
C GLU A 2 -43.39 10.42 3.58
N THR A 3 -42.55 9.50 3.15
CA THR A 3 -41.76 8.69 4.06
C THR A 3 -40.33 9.23 4.05
N ASP A 4 -40.00 9.96 5.12
CA ASP A 4 -38.66 10.26 5.58
C ASP A 4 -37.79 8.98 5.63
N LEU A 5 -36.83 8.84 4.73
CA LEU A 5 -35.75 7.88 4.78
C LEU A 5 -34.40 8.61 4.66
N ALA A 6 -34.22 9.66 5.44
CA ALA A 6 -32.97 10.43 5.45
C ALA A 6 -32.58 10.92 6.84
N ASP A 7 -32.86 10.15 7.89
CA ASP A 7 -32.36 10.48 9.23
C ASP A 7 -31.80 9.23 9.89
N GLY A 8 -30.49 9.06 9.83
CA GLY A 8 -29.85 7.93 10.50
C GLY A 8 -28.35 7.88 10.58
N VAL A 9 -27.59 8.90 10.18
CA VAL A 9 -26.20 9.02 10.61
C VAL A 9 -25.89 10.49 10.89
N ASN A 10 -26.33 10.94 12.06
CA ASN A 10 -25.77 12.13 12.67
C ASN A 10 -24.26 11.89 12.84
N PRO A 11 -23.36 12.77 12.35
CA PRO A 11 -21.97 12.73 12.77
C PRO A 11 -22.00 13.09 14.26
N ALA A 12 -22.13 12.07 15.13
CA ALA A 12 -21.98 12.26 16.55
C ALA A 12 -20.62 12.97 16.72
N GLU A 13 -20.61 14.13 17.32
CA GLU A 13 -19.45 14.78 17.89
C GLU A 13 -18.86 13.83 18.94
N THR A 14 -18.22 12.78 18.46
CA THR A 14 -17.43 11.88 19.28
C THR A 14 -16.19 12.69 19.63
N GLU A 15 -15.96 12.95 20.90
CA GLU A 15 -14.70 13.56 21.38
C GLU A 15 -13.56 12.88 20.64
N ALA A 16 -12.84 13.67 19.82
CA ALA A 16 -11.77 13.17 18.99
C ALA A 16 -10.73 12.47 19.89
N ARG A 17 -10.54 11.18 19.71
CA ARG A 17 -9.58 10.40 20.48
C ARG A 17 -8.17 10.85 20.07
N THR A 18 -7.45 11.51 20.97
CA THR A 18 -6.02 11.73 20.79
C THR A 18 -5.33 10.41 21.05
N ALA A 19 -4.88 9.75 20.00
CA ALA A 19 -4.18 8.49 20.12
C ALA A 19 -2.70 8.71 20.39
N GLU A 20 -2.04 7.63 20.78
CA GLU A 20 -0.58 7.56 20.86
C GLU A 20 0.07 8.14 19.60
N ARG A 21 1.11 8.96 19.77
CA ARG A 21 1.94 9.56 18.70
C ARG A 21 1.40 10.84 18.03
N GLY A 22 0.46 11.55 18.64
CA GLY A 22 0.05 12.88 18.14
C GLY A 22 -0.90 12.86 16.95
N LEU A 23 -1.52 11.71 16.64
CA LEU A 23 -2.57 11.64 15.65
C LEU A 23 -3.96 11.80 16.29
N THR A 24 -4.92 12.34 15.54
CA THR A 24 -6.31 12.47 15.97
C THR A 24 -7.20 11.56 15.14
N TYR A 25 -8.03 10.77 15.80
CA TYR A 25 -9.00 9.86 15.17
C TYR A 25 -10.42 10.45 15.36
N PRO A 26 -11.03 11.04 14.30
CA PRO A 26 -12.28 11.78 14.44
C PRO A 26 -13.53 10.91 14.55
N PHE A 27 -13.41 9.60 14.33
CA PHE A 27 -14.52 8.66 14.36
C PHE A 27 -14.41 7.70 15.56
N ALA A 28 -15.55 7.19 16.04
CA ALA A 28 -15.58 6.28 17.21
C ALA A 28 -14.86 4.95 16.98
N GLY A 29 -14.77 4.53 15.71
CA GLY A 29 -14.12 3.30 15.29
C GLY A 29 -14.38 3.06 13.80
N PRO A 30 -13.96 1.92 13.26
CA PRO A 30 -14.21 1.57 11.87
C PRO A 30 -15.66 1.10 11.64
N PRO A 31 -16.14 1.13 10.38
CA PRO A 31 -17.43 0.54 10.03
C PRO A 31 -17.42 -0.98 10.25
N ALA A 32 -18.56 -1.54 10.60
CA ALA A 32 -18.78 -2.98 10.63
C ALA A 32 -18.88 -3.54 9.20
N SER A 33 -18.78 -4.89 9.07
CA SER A 33 -18.95 -5.55 7.76
C SER A 33 -20.32 -5.24 7.17
N GLY A 34 -20.35 -4.83 5.90
CA GLY A 34 -21.57 -4.44 5.19
C GLY A 34 -22.10 -3.04 5.54
N GLU A 35 -21.42 -2.31 6.43
CA GLU A 35 -21.77 -0.94 6.83
C GLU A 35 -20.76 0.07 6.26
N ALA A 36 -21.14 1.36 6.34
CA ALA A 36 -20.27 2.47 5.97
C ALA A 36 -20.36 3.61 6.99
N ILE A 37 -19.26 4.35 7.12
CA ILE A 37 -19.23 5.62 7.85
C ILE A 37 -19.05 6.73 6.82
N ARG A 38 -19.90 7.76 6.86
CA ARG A 38 -19.74 8.95 6.05
C ARG A 38 -18.64 9.82 6.65
N VAL A 39 -17.46 9.85 6.01
CA VAL A 39 -16.27 10.56 6.51
C VAL A 39 -16.14 11.98 5.95
N ALA A 40 -16.83 12.27 4.85
CA ALA A 40 -17.08 13.59 4.30
C ALA A 40 -18.48 13.57 3.67
N GLU A 41 -19.04 14.73 3.29
CA GLU A 41 -20.41 14.87 2.80
C GLU A 41 -20.75 13.83 1.70
N ASP A 42 -19.80 13.54 0.85
CA ASP A 42 -19.90 12.71 -0.35
C ASP A 42 -18.97 11.48 -0.33
N VAL A 43 -18.34 11.13 0.80
CA VAL A 43 -17.38 10.03 0.91
C VAL A 43 -17.80 9.03 1.97
N LEU A 44 -17.94 7.78 1.56
CA LEU A 44 -18.17 6.62 2.42
C LEU A 44 -16.86 5.88 2.69
N TRP A 45 -16.60 5.59 3.96
CA TRP A 45 -15.58 4.65 4.41
C TRP A 45 -16.23 3.31 4.69
N MET A 46 -15.76 2.28 4.03
CA MET A 46 -16.21 0.89 4.14
C MET A 46 -15.00 -0.02 4.43
N ARG A 47 -15.24 -1.23 4.90
CA ARG A 47 -14.22 -2.25 5.11
C ARG A 47 -14.58 -3.54 4.43
N VAL A 48 -13.55 -4.21 3.90
CA VAL A 48 -13.61 -5.55 3.34
C VAL A 48 -12.61 -6.44 4.11
N ALA A 49 -13.04 -7.63 4.51
CA ALA A 49 -12.25 -8.52 5.33
C ALA A 49 -11.08 -9.15 4.55
N MET A 50 -9.98 -9.39 5.24
CA MET A 50 -8.80 -10.08 4.71
C MET A 50 -8.37 -11.22 5.66
N PRO A 51 -8.02 -12.41 5.13
CA PRO A 51 -7.61 -13.56 5.94
C PRO A 51 -6.11 -13.51 6.29
N MET A 52 -5.62 -12.37 6.77
CA MET A 52 -4.21 -12.12 7.06
C MET A 52 -4.04 -11.39 8.39
N GLN A 53 -2.80 -11.08 8.76
CA GLN A 53 -2.51 -10.29 9.97
C GLN A 53 -3.11 -8.88 9.90
N LEU A 54 -3.10 -8.26 8.72
CA LEU A 54 -3.98 -7.13 8.39
C LEU A 54 -5.34 -7.75 8.04
N ASP A 55 -6.29 -7.69 8.96
CA ASP A 55 -7.57 -8.38 8.88
C ASP A 55 -8.61 -7.67 8.01
N HIS A 56 -8.25 -6.52 7.44
CA HIS A 56 -9.12 -5.71 6.60
C HIS A 56 -8.36 -4.83 5.62
N ILE A 57 -9.06 -4.43 4.56
CA ILE A 57 -8.73 -3.24 3.77
C ILE A 57 -9.89 -2.26 3.84
N ASN A 58 -9.60 -0.98 3.98
CA ASN A 58 -10.55 0.09 3.81
C ASN A 58 -10.73 0.37 2.31
N VAL A 59 -11.97 0.38 1.87
CA VAL A 59 -12.36 0.81 0.53
C VAL A 59 -13.25 2.03 0.66
N TYR A 60 -13.22 2.90 -0.34
CA TYR A 60 -13.97 4.14 -0.27
C TYR A 60 -14.90 4.29 -1.47
N ALA A 61 -16.07 4.89 -1.24
CA ALA A 61 -16.95 5.30 -2.32
C ALA A 61 -17.13 6.82 -2.26
N VAL A 62 -16.83 7.49 -3.36
CA VAL A 62 -17.03 8.94 -3.52
C VAL A 62 -18.23 9.16 -4.42
N ARG A 63 -19.20 9.99 -3.99
CA ARG A 63 -20.38 10.29 -4.80
C ARG A 63 -19.97 10.87 -6.15
N ASP A 64 -20.52 10.35 -7.24
CA ASP A 64 -20.17 10.73 -8.61
C ASP A 64 -21.42 10.73 -9.50
N GLY A 65 -22.10 11.87 -9.54
CA GLY A 65 -23.41 12.00 -10.17
C GLY A 65 -24.48 11.13 -9.51
N ASP A 66 -25.12 10.27 -10.30
CA ASP A 66 -26.16 9.36 -9.81
C ASP A 66 -25.58 8.03 -9.27
N GLY A 67 -24.23 7.91 -9.17
CA GLY A 67 -23.55 6.70 -8.70
C GLY A 67 -22.36 7.01 -7.82
N TRP A 68 -21.39 6.08 -7.80
CA TRP A 68 -20.24 6.11 -6.93
C TRP A 68 -18.94 5.83 -7.70
N ALA A 69 -17.92 6.64 -7.50
CA ALA A 69 -16.54 6.28 -7.81
C ALA A 69 -15.98 5.44 -6.65
N VAL A 70 -15.58 4.21 -6.92
CA VAL A 70 -14.99 3.29 -5.92
C VAL A 70 -13.48 3.42 -5.93
N VAL A 71 -12.87 3.50 -4.75
CA VAL A 71 -11.41 3.54 -4.56
C VAL A 71 -10.97 2.30 -3.79
N ASP A 72 -10.17 1.46 -4.43
CA ASP A 72 -9.72 0.13 -4.05
C ASP A 72 -10.87 -0.89 -3.86
N CYS A 73 -10.56 -2.19 -3.89
CA CYS A 73 -11.60 -3.19 -4.15
C CYS A 73 -11.54 -4.46 -3.29
N GLY A 74 -10.49 -4.67 -2.49
CA GLY A 74 -10.29 -5.93 -1.76
C GLY A 74 -9.77 -7.09 -2.62
N LEU A 75 -9.39 -8.18 -1.97
CA LEU A 75 -8.89 -9.40 -2.61
C LEU A 75 -9.99 -10.15 -3.38
N ALA A 76 -9.67 -10.78 -4.50
CA ALA A 76 -10.57 -11.69 -5.20
C ALA A 76 -10.54 -13.10 -4.55
N ILE A 77 -11.08 -13.20 -3.34
CA ILE A 77 -11.17 -14.45 -2.57
C ILE A 77 -12.64 -14.77 -2.22
N PRO A 78 -12.96 -16.01 -1.81
CA PRO A 78 -14.31 -16.35 -1.36
C PRO A 78 -14.80 -15.41 -0.24
N GLY A 79 -16.03 -14.95 -0.38
CA GLY A 79 -16.69 -14.05 0.58
C GLY A 79 -16.54 -12.55 0.27
N THR A 80 -15.47 -12.11 -0.40
CA THR A 80 -15.27 -10.67 -0.69
C THR A 80 -16.36 -10.11 -1.62
N LYS A 81 -16.82 -10.90 -2.60
CA LYS A 81 -17.95 -10.50 -3.46
C LYS A 81 -19.25 -10.36 -2.68
N ASP A 82 -19.50 -11.25 -1.73
CA ASP A 82 -20.70 -11.21 -0.89
C ASP A 82 -20.70 -9.97 0.00
N GLU A 83 -19.54 -9.57 0.53
CA GLU A 83 -19.38 -8.29 1.26
C GLU A 83 -19.66 -7.10 0.35
N TRP A 84 -19.15 -7.11 -0.90
CA TRP A 84 -19.47 -6.06 -1.87
C TRP A 84 -20.97 -6.00 -2.21
N GLU A 85 -21.67 -7.14 -2.32
CA GLU A 85 -23.13 -7.14 -2.53
C GLU A 85 -23.88 -6.46 -1.39
N LEU A 86 -23.44 -6.67 -0.14
CA LEU A 86 -24.02 -5.97 1.02
C LEU A 86 -23.73 -4.48 0.98
N LEU A 87 -22.49 -4.07 0.63
CA LEU A 87 -22.11 -2.66 0.52
C LEU A 87 -22.87 -1.94 -0.59
N LEU A 88 -23.01 -2.58 -1.75
CA LEU A 88 -23.73 -2.05 -2.92
C LEU A 88 -25.22 -1.88 -2.62
N ALA A 89 -25.86 -2.88 -2.03
CA ALA A 89 -27.29 -2.85 -1.73
C ALA A 89 -27.65 -1.96 -0.53
N GLY A 90 -26.75 -1.90 0.47
CA GLY A 90 -26.96 -1.14 1.71
C GLY A 90 -26.47 0.29 1.61
N PRO A 91 -25.24 0.62 2.09
CA PRO A 91 -24.80 2.02 2.22
C PRO A 91 -24.65 2.76 0.89
N MET A 92 -24.43 2.04 -0.23
CA MET A 92 -24.38 2.64 -1.57
C MET A 92 -25.76 2.78 -2.23
N GLY A 93 -26.83 2.28 -1.59
CA GLY A 93 -28.23 2.51 -1.99
C GLY A 93 -28.66 1.78 -3.28
N GLY A 94 -27.89 0.81 -3.77
CA GLY A 94 -28.13 0.15 -5.06
C GLY A 94 -27.74 1.00 -6.27
N ASP A 95 -27.14 2.18 -6.05
CA ASP A 95 -26.68 3.06 -7.11
C ASP A 95 -25.47 2.45 -7.86
N PRO A 96 -25.27 2.75 -9.16
CA PRO A 96 -24.21 2.14 -9.96
C PRO A 96 -22.83 2.63 -9.55
N VAL A 97 -21.80 1.80 -9.81
CA VAL A 97 -20.40 2.24 -9.81
C VAL A 97 -20.10 2.91 -11.14
N THR A 98 -19.67 4.18 -11.10
CA THR A 98 -19.40 5.00 -12.29
C THR A 98 -17.96 4.82 -12.79
N ARG A 99 -17.05 4.54 -11.89
CA ARG A 99 -15.63 4.23 -12.16
C ARG A 99 -14.99 3.49 -11.01
N VAL A 100 -13.94 2.75 -11.29
CA VAL A 100 -13.09 2.08 -10.30
C VAL A 100 -11.72 2.74 -10.35
N ILE A 101 -11.21 3.20 -9.22
CA ILE A 101 -9.89 3.82 -9.09
C ILE A 101 -9.07 2.90 -8.19
N CYS A 102 -7.93 2.40 -8.65
CA CYS A 102 -7.03 1.64 -7.81
C CYS A 102 -5.80 2.48 -7.49
N THR A 103 -5.49 2.59 -6.20
CA THR A 103 -4.35 3.36 -5.72
C THR A 103 -3.04 2.78 -6.22
N HIS A 104 -2.91 1.46 -6.19
CA HIS A 104 -1.74 0.72 -6.65
C HIS A 104 -2.07 -0.74 -6.97
N MET A 105 -1.06 -1.52 -7.37
CA MET A 105 -1.20 -2.85 -7.97
C MET A 105 -1.37 -4.01 -6.97
N HIS A 106 -1.23 -3.82 -5.67
CA HIS A 106 -1.28 -4.93 -4.72
C HIS A 106 -2.65 -5.62 -4.73
N PRO A 107 -2.69 -6.94 -4.49
CA PRO A 107 -3.91 -7.73 -4.69
C PRO A 107 -5.11 -7.29 -3.86
N ASP A 108 -4.89 -6.80 -2.65
CA ASP A 108 -5.93 -6.30 -1.77
C ASP A 108 -6.54 -4.96 -2.24
N HIS A 109 -5.88 -4.26 -3.15
CA HIS A 109 -6.38 -3.03 -3.77
C HIS A 109 -7.08 -3.30 -5.11
N ILE A 110 -6.46 -4.11 -5.98
CA ILE A 110 -6.98 -4.34 -7.32
C ILE A 110 -7.80 -5.64 -7.46
N GLY A 111 -7.88 -6.45 -6.40
CA GLY A 111 -8.35 -7.83 -6.49
C GLY A 111 -9.71 -7.97 -7.19
N LEU A 112 -10.70 -7.20 -6.79
CA LEU A 112 -12.03 -7.21 -7.42
C LEU A 112 -12.26 -6.06 -8.42
N ALA A 113 -11.23 -5.29 -8.80
CA ALA A 113 -11.40 -4.18 -9.74
C ALA A 113 -12.00 -4.63 -11.08
N GLY A 114 -11.49 -5.73 -11.66
CA GLY A 114 -12.00 -6.25 -12.91
C GLY A 114 -13.46 -6.71 -12.82
N TRP A 115 -13.86 -7.32 -11.72
CA TRP A 115 -15.24 -7.73 -11.48
C TRP A 115 -16.20 -6.52 -11.35
N LEU A 116 -15.81 -5.46 -10.62
CA LEU A 116 -16.60 -4.23 -10.53
C LEU A 116 -16.71 -3.53 -11.88
N CYS A 117 -15.60 -3.43 -12.62
CA CYS A 117 -15.60 -2.84 -13.96
C CYS A 117 -16.55 -3.59 -14.93
N GLU A 118 -16.50 -4.93 -14.93
CA GLU A 118 -17.36 -5.76 -15.79
C GLU A 118 -18.83 -5.61 -15.39
N ARG A 119 -19.13 -5.66 -14.09
CA ARG A 119 -20.50 -5.61 -13.57
C ARG A 119 -21.24 -4.32 -13.92
N PHE A 120 -20.53 -3.19 -13.89
CA PHE A 120 -21.13 -1.85 -14.04
C PHE A 120 -20.77 -1.18 -15.37
N ASP A 121 -20.04 -1.85 -16.26
CA ASP A 121 -19.45 -1.25 -17.46
C ASP A 121 -18.65 0.01 -17.14
N ALA A 122 -17.94 -0.01 -16.02
CA ALA A 122 -17.23 1.13 -15.44
C ALA A 122 -15.75 1.11 -15.84
N PRO A 123 -15.14 2.27 -16.17
CA PRO A 123 -13.71 2.35 -16.48
C PRO A 123 -12.85 2.10 -15.24
N LEU A 124 -11.70 1.45 -15.44
CA LEU A 124 -10.62 1.37 -14.46
C LEU A 124 -9.68 2.57 -14.61
N LEU A 125 -9.41 3.27 -13.51
CA LEU A 125 -8.43 4.35 -13.43
C LEU A 125 -7.23 3.90 -12.60
N MET A 126 -6.03 4.00 -13.16
CA MET A 126 -4.76 3.69 -12.47
C MET A 126 -3.61 4.53 -13.05
N THR A 127 -2.51 4.62 -12.34
CA THR A 127 -1.24 5.08 -12.91
C THR A 127 -0.66 4.03 -13.87
N ARG A 128 0.30 4.42 -14.70
CA ARG A 128 0.77 3.54 -15.78
C ARG A 128 1.54 2.35 -15.25
N LEU A 129 2.51 2.59 -14.36
CA LEU A 129 3.36 1.51 -13.89
C LEU A 129 2.59 0.52 -13.04
N GLU A 130 1.63 0.98 -12.24
CA GLU A 130 0.76 0.09 -11.45
C GLU A 130 -0.06 -0.84 -12.35
N TYR A 131 -0.69 -0.31 -13.40
CA TYR A 131 -1.45 -1.14 -14.34
C TYR A 131 -0.55 -2.13 -15.09
N VAL A 132 0.60 -1.68 -15.63
CA VAL A 132 1.52 -2.52 -16.40
C VAL A 132 2.12 -3.61 -15.52
N MET A 133 2.53 -3.29 -14.29
CA MET A 133 3.09 -4.26 -13.35
C MET A 133 2.03 -5.28 -12.90
N ALA A 134 0.80 -4.85 -12.60
CA ALA A 134 -0.30 -5.76 -12.33
C ALA A 134 -0.53 -6.75 -13.49
N ARG A 135 -0.54 -6.25 -14.75
CA ARG A 135 -0.70 -7.11 -15.94
C ARG A 135 0.47 -8.08 -16.13
N MET A 136 1.70 -7.65 -15.82
CA MET A 136 2.88 -8.51 -15.83
C MET A 136 2.76 -9.64 -14.79
N LEU A 137 2.44 -9.31 -13.56
CA LEU A 137 2.29 -10.28 -12.46
C LEU A 137 1.13 -11.25 -12.70
N LEU A 138 0.02 -10.77 -13.26
CA LEU A 138 -1.10 -11.62 -13.69
C LEU A 138 -0.69 -12.58 -14.80
N ALA A 139 0.16 -12.14 -15.73
CA ALA A 139 0.65 -12.98 -16.82
C ALA A 139 1.61 -14.10 -16.34
N ASP A 140 2.17 -13.99 -15.14
CA ASP A 140 3.02 -15.01 -14.52
C ASP A 140 2.21 -16.07 -13.76
N THR A 141 0.89 -15.92 -13.66
CA THR A 141 0.03 -16.88 -12.96
C THR A 141 0.16 -18.29 -13.57
N GLY A 142 0.52 -19.25 -12.72
CA GLY A 142 0.70 -20.64 -13.11
C GLY A 142 1.97 -20.94 -13.92
N LYS A 143 2.87 -19.97 -14.08
CA LYS A 143 4.18 -20.17 -14.70
C LYS A 143 5.20 -20.71 -13.71
N THR A 144 6.26 -21.31 -14.24
CA THR A 144 7.43 -21.71 -13.47
C THR A 144 8.26 -20.49 -13.07
N ALA A 145 8.74 -20.47 -11.83
CA ALA A 145 9.63 -19.43 -11.34
C ALA A 145 10.90 -19.31 -12.20
N PRO A 146 11.30 -18.09 -12.60
CA PRO A 146 12.51 -17.88 -13.35
C PRO A 146 13.74 -18.14 -12.46
N GLU A 147 14.82 -18.69 -13.03
CA GLU A 147 16.06 -18.97 -12.28
C GLU A 147 16.70 -17.66 -11.76
N SER A 148 16.49 -16.53 -12.43
CA SER A 148 16.94 -15.22 -11.94
C SER A 148 16.31 -14.88 -10.59
N GLY A 149 15.04 -15.23 -10.36
CA GLY A 149 14.38 -15.04 -9.07
C GLY A 149 14.96 -15.95 -7.98
N ALA A 150 15.25 -17.22 -8.29
CA ALA A 150 15.93 -18.14 -7.38
C ALA A 150 17.34 -17.63 -7.04
N ALA A 151 18.10 -17.14 -8.05
CA ALA A 151 19.43 -16.57 -7.86
C ALA A 151 19.40 -15.30 -6.97
N PHE A 152 18.37 -14.44 -7.11
CA PHE A 152 18.17 -13.28 -6.25
C PHE A 152 18.02 -13.68 -4.77
N TYR A 153 17.16 -14.65 -4.46
CA TYR A 153 16.98 -15.09 -3.08
C TYR A 153 18.17 -15.87 -2.54
N ARG A 154 18.87 -16.63 -3.40
CA ARG A 154 20.15 -17.28 -3.02
C ARG A 154 21.20 -16.24 -2.67
N ALA A 155 21.34 -15.17 -3.45
CA ALA A 155 22.24 -14.07 -3.15
C ALA A 155 21.89 -13.37 -1.83
N ALA A 156 20.62 -13.31 -1.45
CA ALA A 156 20.18 -12.80 -0.16
C ALA A 156 20.49 -13.73 1.03
N GLY A 157 20.90 -14.99 0.78
CA GLY A 157 21.24 -15.98 1.81
C GLY A 157 20.15 -17.00 2.11
N TRP A 158 19.18 -17.22 1.22
CA TRP A 158 18.18 -18.29 1.36
C TRP A 158 18.83 -19.66 1.11
N ASP A 159 18.39 -20.66 1.88
CA ASP A 159 18.75 -22.05 1.64
C ASP A 159 17.89 -22.70 0.54
N GLU A 160 18.25 -23.92 0.13
CA GLU A 160 17.55 -24.62 -0.96
C GLU A 160 16.08 -24.95 -0.62
N GLU A 161 15.73 -25.18 0.65
CA GLU A 161 14.34 -25.43 1.04
C GLU A 161 13.50 -24.17 0.84
N GLN A 162 14.03 -23.01 1.19
CA GLN A 162 13.39 -21.70 1.00
C GLN A 162 13.27 -21.36 -0.50
N ILE A 163 14.29 -21.67 -1.30
CA ILE A 163 14.25 -21.51 -2.77
C ILE A 163 13.16 -22.40 -3.39
N GLU A 164 13.05 -23.67 -2.97
CA GLU A 164 12.00 -24.56 -3.45
C GLU A 164 10.60 -24.06 -3.06
N ARG A 165 10.45 -23.43 -1.90
CA ARG A 165 9.21 -22.78 -1.50
C ARG A 165 8.87 -21.62 -2.44
N TYR A 166 9.84 -20.73 -2.71
CA TYR A 166 9.67 -19.65 -3.69
C TYR A 166 9.21 -20.19 -5.05
N ARG A 167 9.83 -21.27 -5.56
CA ARG A 167 9.43 -21.89 -6.83
C ARG A 167 7.99 -22.36 -6.83
N LYS A 168 7.50 -22.91 -5.72
CA LYS A 168 6.11 -23.38 -5.55
C LYS A 168 5.10 -22.23 -5.40
N GLU A 169 5.54 -21.10 -4.86
CA GLU A 169 4.68 -19.95 -4.59
C GLU A 169 4.71 -18.91 -5.71
N PHE A 170 5.61 -19.04 -6.68
CA PHE A 170 5.70 -18.13 -7.81
C PHE A 170 4.39 -18.12 -8.63
N GLY A 171 4.01 -16.94 -9.12
CA GLY A 171 2.82 -16.78 -9.96
C GLY A 171 1.49 -16.87 -9.20
N ARG A 172 1.48 -16.79 -7.86
CA ARG A 172 0.23 -16.82 -7.07
C ARG A 172 -0.53 -15.49 -7.06
N PHE A 173 0.04 -14.43 -7.59
CA PHE A 173 -0.58 -13.10 -7.63
C PHE A 173 -1.99 -13.15 -8.23
N GLY A 174 -2.18 -13.79 -9.38
CA GLY A 174 -3.48 -13.90 -10.04
C GLY A 174 -4.49 -14.82 -9.34
N MET A 175 -4.10 -15.53 -8.26
CA MET A 175 -5.06 -16.29 -7.45
C MET A 175 -5.94 -15.40 -6.56
N ALA A 176 -5.50 -14.16 -6.32
CA ALA A 176 -6.19 -13.18 -5.49
C ALA A 176 -6.67 -11.94 -6.27
N VAL A 177 -6.57 -11.97 -7.61
CA VAL A 177 -6.96 -10.86 -8.48
C VAL A 177 -7.84 -11.37 -9.62
N ALA A 178 -9.05 -10.82 -9.74
CA ALA A 178 -9.94 -11.05 -10.88
C ALA A 178 -9.30 -10.48 -12.16
N PRO A 179 -9.61 -11.03 -13.34
CA PRO A 179 -9.09 -10.53 -14.61
C PRO A 179 -9.33 -9.01 -14.76
N LEU A 180 -8.26 -8.25 -14.92
CA LEU A 180 -8.35 -6.81 -15.12
C LEU A 180 -8.85 -6.48 -16.54
N PRO A 181 -9.54 -5.33 -16.74
CA PRO A 181 -9.89 -4.84 -18.06
C PRO A 181 -8.68 -4.76 -18.97
N ALA A 182 -8.88 -5.03 -20.27
CA ALA A 182 -7.80 -4.94 -21.26
C ALA A 182 -7.32 -3.50 -21.50
N SER A 183 -8.16 -2.53 -21.17
CA SER A 183 -7.85 -1.08 -21.23
C SER A 183 -8.14 -0.41 -19.91
N TYR A 184 -7.49 0.72 -19.66
CA TYR A 184 -7.68 1.55 -18.48
C TYR A 184 -7.57 3.03 -18.85
N GLN A 185 -8.08 3.89 -18.01
CA GLN A 185 -7.85 5.32 -18.07
C GLN A 185 -6.66 5.68 -17.18
N ARG A 186 -5.61 6.24 -17.80
CA ARG A 186 -4.42 6.63 -17.07
C ARG A 186 -4.66 7.89 -16.27
N ILE A 187 -4.34 7.86 -14.96
CA ILE A 187 -4.13 9.04 -14.11
C ILE A 187 -2.62 9.29 -13.91
N ARG A 188 -2.23 10.53 -13.59
CA ARG A 188 -0.82 10.96 -13.50
C ARG A 188 -0.61 11.88 -12.32
N ASP A 189 0.62 11.91 -11.83
CA ASP A 189 1.04 12.88 -10.80
C ASP A 189 0.70 14.33 -11.23
N GLY A 190 0.13 15.09 -10.30
CA GLY A 190 -0.32 16.47 -10.50
C GLY A 190 -1.59 16.62 -11.35
N GLU A 191 -2.14 15.54 -11.93
CA GLU A 191 -3.37 15.60 -12.70
C GLU A 191 -4.57 15.89 -11.80
N ARG A 192 -5.50 16.70 -12.30
CA ARG A 192 -6.81 16.91 -11.68
C ARG A 192 -7.82 15.99 -12.33
N ILE A 193 -8.50 15.19 -11.51
CA ILE A 193 -9.64 14.38 -11.91
C ILE A 193 -10.89 14.91 -11.21
N VAL A 194 -12.02 14.96 -11.93
CA VAL A 194 -13.29 15.40 -11.37
C VAL A 194 -14.10 14.18 -10.92
N ILE A 195 -14.48 14.15 -9.66
CA ILE A 195 -15.39 13.14 -9.10
C ILE A 195 -16.53 13.88 -8.40
N GLY A 196 -17.77 13.62 -8.81
CA GLY A 196 -18.94 14.27 -8.23
C GLY A 196 -18.96 15.81 -8.37
N GLY A 197 -18.33 16.34 -9.41
CA GLY A 197 -18.22 17.78 -9.64
C GLY A 197 -17.16 18.48 -8.80
N ARG A 198 -16.32 17.73 -8.02
CA ARG A 198 -15.24 18.27 -7.19
C ARG A 198 -13.88 17.84 -7.73
N ASP A 199 -12.90 18.73 -7.64
CA ASP A 199 -11.53 18.51 -8.11
C ASP A 199 -10.73 17.67 -7.11
N TRP A 200 -10.13 16.57 -7.59
CA TRP A 200 -9.16 15.75 -6.88
C TRP A 200 -7.82 15.80 -7.59
N THR A 201 -6.78 16.19 -6.89
CA THR A 201 -5.41 16.17 -7.42
C THR A 201 -4.77 14.81 -7.14
N VAL A 202 -4.24 14.17 -8.18
CA VAL A 202 -3.45 12.95 -8.04
C VAL A 202 -2.08 13.32 -7.50
N VAL A 203 -1.67 12.72 -6.38
CA VAL A 203 -0.34 12.87 -5.78
C VAL A 203 0.29 11.48 -5.75
N VAL A 204 1.26 11.24 -6.63
CA VAL A 204 1.91 9.92 -6.72
C VAL A 204 2.96 9.78 -5.64
N GLY A 205 2.93 8.68 -4.90
CA GLY A 205 4.01 8.21 -4.02
C GLY A 205 4.77 7.06 -4.67
N GLU A 206 6.02 6.87 -4.31
CA GLU A 206 6.89 5.82 -4.83
C GLU A 206 7.52 5.05 -3.66
N GLY A 207 8.10 3.91 -3.93
CA GLY A 207 8.85 3.09 -2.98
C GLY A 207 8.07 1.89 -2.43
N HIS A 208 6.83 2.06 -1.97
CA HIS A 208 5.94 0.94 -1.62
C HIS A 208 5.46 0.20 -2.87
N SER A 209 5.09 0.96 -3.87
CA SER A 209 4.80 0.53 -5.23
C SER A 209 5.32 1.58 -6.23
N PRO A 210 5.35 1.31 -7.54
CA PRO A 210 6.06 2.18 -8.49
C PRO A 210 5.47 3.57 -8.69
N GLU A 211 4.13 3.70 -8.68
CA GLU A 211 3.41 4.96 -8.93
C GLU A 211 2.11 4.98 -8.10
N HIS A 212 2.20 4.79 -6.78
CA HIS A 212 1.03 4.76 -5.88
C HIS A 212 0.25 6.09 -5.95
N ALA A 213 -1.03 6.05 -6.32
CA ALA A 213 -1.87 7.24 -6.45
C ALA A 213 -2.58 7.56 -5.12
N CYS A 214 -2.19 8.66 -4.47
CA CYS A 214 -3.04 9.35 -3.51
C CYS A 214 -3.97 10.33 -4.24
N LEU A 215 -5.19 10.53 -3.74
CA LEU A 215 -6.10 11.52 -4.29
C LEU A 215 -6.38 12.60 -3.23
N TRP A 216 -6.05 13.84 -3.54
CA TRP A 216 -6.18 14.96 -2.63
C TRP A 216 -7.24 15.95 -3.09
N ARG A 217 -8.24 16.16 -2.27
CA ARG A 217 -9.27 17.17 -2.44
C ARG A 217 -8.95 18.37 -1.54
N GLN A 218 -8.56 19.48 -2.16
CA GLN A 218 -8.02 20.63 -1.45
C GLN A 218 -9.07 21.47 -0.74
N ASP A 219 -10.27 21.54 -1.30
CA ASP A 219 -11.34 22.45 -0.84
C ASP A 219 -11.86 22.12 0.58
N ASP A 220 -11.82 20.84 1.00
CA ASP A 220 -12.19 20.42 2.37
C ASP A 220 -11.13 19.55 3.04
N GLY A 221 -9.95 19.45 2.45
CA GLY A 221 -8.80 18.80 3.06
C GLY A 221 -8.94 17.28 3.22
N VAL A 222 -9.49 16.57 2.24
CA VAL A 222 -9.60 15.10 2.25
C VAL A 222 -8.52 14.47 1.39
N VAL A 223 -7.81 13.47 1.92
CA VAL A 223 -6.77 12.71 1.21
C VAL A 223 -7.09 11.21 1.26
N LEU A 224 -7.38 10.60 0.14
CA LEU A 224 -7.36 9.15 -0.03
C LEU A 224 -5.88 8.73 -0.12
N GLY A 225 -5.33 8.28 1.01
CA GLY A 225 -3.89 8.07 1.20
C GLY A 225 -3.42 6.69 0.77
N GLY A 226 -4.33 5.74 0.57
CA GLY A 226 -3.98 4.36 0.26
C GLY A 226 -2.99 3.77 1.26
N ASP A 227 -2.02 3.04 0.75
CA ASP A 227 -0.92 2.51 1.55
C ASP A 227 0.26 3.47 1.71
N GLN A 228 0.23 4.62 1.03
CA GLN A 228 1.31 5.59 1.15
C GLN A 228 1.35 6.27 2.52
N ILE A 229 0.21 6.43 3.20
CA ILE A 229 0.14 7.08 4.51
C ILE A 229 -0.76 6.28 5.46
N LEU A 230 -0.20 5.27 6.13
CA LEU A 230 -0.89 4.44 7.12
C LEU A 230 -0.70 4.98 8.55
N PRO A 231 -1.70 4.92 9.44
CA PRO A 231 -1.64 5.59 10.74
C PRO A 231 -0.67 4.95 11.75
N ARG A 232 -0.50 3.62 11.72
CA ARG A 232 0.22 2.89 12.78
C ARG A 232 1.44 2.14 12.29
N ILE A 233 1.39 1.54 11.11
CA ILE A 233 2.47 0.74 10.52
C ILE A 233 3.12 1.51 9.37
N SER A 234 4.37 1.20 9.04
CA SER A 234 4.97 1.58 7.77
C SER A 234 4.56 0.56 6.72
N SER A 235 4.29 1.02 5.52
CA SER A 235 4.10 0.14 4.38
C SER A 235 5.39 -0.58 4.06
N ASN A 236 5.29 -1.78 3.51
CA ASN A 236 6.46 -2.54 3.11
C ASN A 236 7.14 -1.85 1.91
N VAL A 237 8.42 -1.61 2.00
CA VAL A 237 9.27 -1.02 0.95
C VAL A 237 10.29 -2.06 0.54
N SER A 238 10.07 -2.74 -0.59
CA SER A 238 10.82 -3.94 -0.95
C SER A 238 11.44 -3.87 -2.32
N VAL A 239 12.65 -4.42 -2.43
CA VAL A 239 13.28 -4.82 -3.69
C VAL A 239 12.77 -6.20 -4.09
N TRP A 240 12.43 -6.36 -5.35
CA TRP A 240 11.95 -7.62 -5.92
C TRP A 240 12.93 -8.18 -6.97
N PRO A 241 12.87 -9.48 -7.28
CA PRO A 241 13.75 -10.09 -8.27
C PRO A 241 13.73 -9.45 -9.67
N THR A 242 12.65 -8.75 -10.00
CA THR A 242 12.48 -8.04 -11.28
C THR A 242 13.42 -6.84 -11.42
N GLU A 243 13.85 -6.24 -10.30
CA GLU A 243 14.72 -5.06 -10.29
C GLU A 243 15.62 -5.10 -9.04
N ALA A 244 16.59 -6.01 -9.04
CA ALA A 244 17.40 -6.35 -7.86
C ALA A 244 18.26 -5.20 -7.29
N ASP A 245 18.63 -4.23 -8.13
CA ASP A 245 19.46 -3.08 -7.74
C ASP A 245 18.66 -1.78 -7.56
N ALA A 246 17.32 -1.86 -7.51
CA ALA A 246 16.43 -0.71 -7.26
C ALA A 246 16.68 -0.08 -5.88
N ASP A 247 16.33 1.21 -5.76
CA ASP A 247 16.35 1.98 -4.50
C ASP A 247 14.95 2.42 -4.06
N PRO A 248 14.02 1.50 -3.79
CA PRO A 248 12.68 1.88 -3.39
C PRO A 248 12.65 2.61 -2.03
N LEU A 249 13.67 2.47 -1.18
CA LEU A 249 13.75 3.22 0.06
C LEU A 249 14.09 4.71 -0.18
N GLY A 250 14.98 5.01 -1.11
CA GLY A 250 15.27 6.38 -1.55
C GLY A 250 14.04 7.04 -2.18
N ASP A 251 13.32 6.32 -3.03
CA ASP A 251 12.07 6.77 -3.66
C ASP A 251 10.99 7.04 -2.58
N TRP A 252 10.85 6.13 -1.62
CA TRP A 252 9.93 6.26 -0.49
C TRP A 252 10.21 7.51 0.35
N LEU A 253 11.45 7.69 0.79
CA LEU A 253 11.85 8.84 1.60
C LEU A 253 11.65 10.16 0.84
N THR A 254 12.01 10.20 -0.44
CA THR A 254 11.80 11.37 -1.32
C THR A 254 10.31 11.67 -1.47
N SER A 255 9.48 10.65 -1.67
CA SER A 255 8.02 10.80 -1.78
C SER A 255 7.40 11.33 -0.49
N LEU A 256 7.81 10.81 0.68
CA LEU A 256 7.30 11.28 1.97
C LEU A 256 7.68 12.74 2.24
N GLU A 257 8.93 13.16 1.95
CA GLU A 257 9.35 14.56 2.08
C GLU A 257 8.58 15.48 1.13
N ARG A 258 8.32 15.05 -0.12
CA ARG A 258 7.47 15.79 -1.06
C ARG A 258 6.05 15.93 -0.53
N MET A 259 5.46 14.86 -0.01
CA MET A 259 4.10 14.88 0.55
C MET A 259 3.97 15.81 1.75
N LYS A 260 5.00 15.95 2.58
CA LYS A 260 5.05 16.96 3.65
C LYS A 260 4.92 18.38 3.10
N SER A 261 5.46 18.67 1.92
CA SER A 261 5.33 19.98 1.30
C SER A 261 3.97 20.22 0.64
N VAL A 262 3.22 19.13 0.35
CA VAL A 262 1.94 19.16 -0.36
C VAL A 262 0.76 19.16 0.59
N PHE A 263 0.75 18.28 1.60
CA PHE A 263 -0.40 18.09 2.49
C PHE A 263 -0.32 18.97 3.74
N PRO A 264 -1.31 19.83 4.01
CA PRO A 264 -1.48 20.47 5.32
C PRO A 264 -1.63 19.45 6.45
N ASP A 265 -1.30 19.82 7.69
CA ASP A 265 -1.36 18.90 8.84
C ASP A 265 -2.79 18.48 9.22
N ASP A 266 -3.74 19.36 9.00
CA ASP A 266 -5.15 19.19 9.39
C ASP A 266 -5.99 18.42 8.37
N VAL A 267 -5.40 17.93 7.25
CA VAL A 267 -6.12 17.10 6.28
C VAL A 267 -6.61 15.81 6.91
N LEU A 268 -7.76 15.35 6.45
CA LEU A 268 -8.32 14.05 6.81
C LEU A 268 -7.72 12.97 5.91
N ILE A 269 -6.87 12.11 6.50
CA ILE A 269 -6.26 10.98 5.78
C ILE A 269 -7.18 9.77 5.85
N LEU A 270 -7.49 9.23 4.68
CA LEU A 270 -8.25 8.00 4.48
C LEU A 270 -7.28 6.90 4.03
N PRO A 271 -6.73 6.10 4.98
CA PRO A 271 -5.73 5.06 4.69
C PRO A 271 -6.39 3.76 4.27
N SER A 272 -5.70 2.90 3.54
CA SER A 272 -6.22 1.57 3.19
C SER A 272 -6.23 0.59 4.37
N HIS A 273 -5.39 0.81 5.39
CA HIS A 273 -5.39 0.00 6.61
C HIS A 273 -5.39 0.87 7.86
N GLY A 274 -6.11 0.40 8.88
CA GLY A 274 -6.28 1.13 10.14
C GLY A 274 -7.48 2.08 10.12
N GLU A 275 -7.40 3.15 10.89
CA GLU A 275 -8.50 4.11 11.04
C GLU A 275 -8.19 5.42 10.30
N VAL A 276 -9.24 6.09 9.85
CA VAL A 276 -9.19 7.45 9.32
C VAL A 276 -8.68 8.41 10.39
N PHE A 277 -7.76 9.33 10.02
CA PHE A 277 -7.04 10.16 11.00
C PHE A 277 -6.66 11.54 10.46
N ARG A 278 -6.26 12.44 11.36
CA ARG A 278 -5.60 13.73 11.10
C ARG A 278 -4.21 13.75 11.73
N GLY A 279 -3.34 14.67 11.28
CA GLY A 279 -1.95 14.77 11.72
C GLY A 279 -0.99 14.26 10.65
N ALA A 280 -1.22 14.67 9.40
CA ALA A 280 -0.44 14.24 8.24
C ALA A 280 1.06 14.51 8.40
N GLN A 281 1.44 15.72 8.82
CA GLN A 281 2.84 16.11 9.03
C GLN A 281 3.51 15.26 10.10
N THR A 282 2.86 15.13 11.26
CA THR A 282 3.34 14.27 12.36
C THR A 282 3.56 12.83 11.90
N ARG A 283 2.64 12.30 11.07
CA ARG A 283 2.74 10.94 10.57
C ARG A 283 3.87 10.76 9.56
N LEU A 284 3.96 11.65 8.57
CA LEU A 284 5.01 11.61 7.54
C LEU A 284 6.41 11.71 8.18
N GLU A 285 6.60 12.62 9.14
CA GLU A 285 7.85 12.72 9.91
C GLU A 285 8.17 11.44 10.69
N ALA A 286 7.16 10.81 11.28
CA ALA A 286 7.36 9.57 12.01
C ALA A 286 7.78 8.41 11.10
N LEU A 287 7.24 8.33 9.87
CA LEU A 287 7.63 7.34 8.86
C LEU A 287 9.09 7.55 8.43
N ILE A 288 9.46 8.77 8.05
CA ILE A 288 10.84 9.12 7.66
C ILE A 288 11.82 8.80 8.79
N ARG A 289 11.54 9.28 10.01
CA ARG A 289 12.37 9.03 11.18
C ARG A 289 12.51 7.54 11.49
N GLY A 290 11.45 6.75 11.27
CA GLY A 290 11.46 5.29 11.47
C GLY A 290 12.52 4.61 10.61
N HIS A 291 12.59 4.95 9.34
CA HIS A 291 13.59 4.40 8.41
C HIS A 291 15.01 4.88 8.75
N HIS A 292 15.20 6.15 9.11
CA HIS A 292 16.53 6.62 9.55
C HIS A 292 17.00 5.90 10.83
N VAL A 293 16.11 5.60 11.78
CA VAL A 293 16.45 4.79 12.96
C VAL A 293 16.80 3.35 12.57
N ALA A 294 16.06 2.76 11.61
CA ALA A 294 16.35 1.43 11.10
C ALA A 294 17.73 1.37 10.40
N LEU A 295 18.04 2.36 9.56
CA LEU A 295 19.34 2.49 8.89
C LEU A 295 20.49 2.60 9.89
N LYS A 296 20.34 3.39 10.98
CA LYS A 296 21.36 3.47 12.04
C LYS A 296 21.57 2.14 12.77
N ARG A 297 20.49 1.39 13.03
CA ARG A 297 20.61 0.05 13.62
C ARG A 297 21.27 -0.93 12.66
N LEU A 298 20.91 -0.86 11.38
CA LEU A 298 21.49 -1.68 10.33
C LEU A 298 22.99 -1.42 10.19
N ALA A 299 23.45 -0.17 10.09
CA ALA A 299 24.87 0.19 10.02
C ALA A 299 25.67 -0.37 11.22
N ARG A 300 25.11 -0.29 12.43
CA ARG A 300 25.76 -0.88 13.63
C ARG A 300 25.84 -2.40 13.55
N SER A 301 24.87 -3.05 12.92
CA SER A 301 24.86 -4.52 12.77
C SER A 301 25.86 -5.01 11.72
N LEU A 302 26.23 -4.17 10.76
CA LEU A 302 27.10 -4.46 9.61
C LEU A 302 28.60 -4.19 9.88
N LYS A 303 29.05 -4.16 11.15
CA LYS A 303 30.48 -4.08 11.49
C LYS A 303 31.26 -5.29 10.94
N GLU A 304 30.63 -6.45 10.96
CA GLU A 304 31.09 -7.66 10.30
C GLU A 304 30.20 -7.93 9.07
N PRO A 305 30.74 -8.55 8.01
CA PRO A 305 29.98 -8.90 6.83
C PRO A 305 28.73 -9.76 7.17
N LYS A 306 27.58 -9.41 6.60
CA LYS A 306 26.31 -10.14 6.77
C LYS A 306 25.58 -10.27 5.45
N ARG A 307 24.80 -11.36 5.32
CA ARG A 307 23.84 -11.55 4.23
C ARG A 307 22.55 -10.76 4.52
N ALA A 308 21.72 -10.56 3.54
CA ALA A 308 20.45 -9.86 3.73
C ALA A 308 19.54 -10.52 4.79
N VAL A 309 19.49 -11.84 4.86
CA VAL A 309 18.70 -12.56 5.89
C VAL A 309 19.25 -12.40 7.31
N ASP A 310 20.54 -12.14 7.47
CA ASP A 310 21.20 -12.02 8.78
C ASP A 310 20.93 -10.65 9.43
N VAL A 311 20.44 -9.67 8.67
CA VAL A 311 20.14 -8.32 9.21
C VAL A 311 18.70 -8.17 9.70
N PHE A 312 17.84 -9.17 9.56
CA PHE A 312 16.46 -9.12 10.03
C PHE A 312 16.31 -8.63 11.49
N PRO A 313 17.13 -9.09 12.47
CA PRO A 313 17.01 -8.61 13.84
C PRO A 313 17.33 -7.11 14.02
N ALA A 314 18.04 -6.50 13.07
CA ALA A 314 18.32 -5.06 13.09
C ALA A 314 17.13 -4.24 12.54
N LEU A 315 16.32 -4.82 11.68
CA LEU A 315 15.20 -4.16 11.02
C LEU A 315 13.86 -4.46 11.68
N PHE A 316 13.61 -5.70 12.04
CA PHE A 316 12.32 -6.17 12.53
C PHE A 316 12.32 -6.46 14.03
N ALA A 317 11.29 -5.98 14.73
CA ALA A 317 11.15 -6.17 16.18
C ALA A 317 10.71 -7.60 16.56
N ARG A 318 10.16 -8.36 15.60
CA ARG A 318 9.70 -9.74 15.80
C ARG A 318 10.47 -10.69 14.88
N PRO A 319 10.65 -11.96 15.24
CA PRO A 319 11.21 -12.96 14.35
C PRO A 319 10.41 -13.04 13.04
N VAL A 320 11.13 -13.14 11.92
CA VAL A 320 10.54 -13.24 10.58
C VAL A 320 10.14 -14.70 10.33
N GLY A 321 8.85 -14.97 10.26
CA GLY A 321 8.30 -16.27 9.89
C GLY A 321 8.33 -16.51 8.38
N ASP A 322 8.12 -17.75 7.98
CA ASP A 322 8.19 -18.17 6.57
C ASP A 322 7.20 -17.46 5.67
N GLY A 323 5.98 -17.21 6.14
CA GLY A 323 4.93 -16.56 5.32
C GLY A 323 5.22 -15.12 4.93
N VAL A 324 6.13 -14.43 5.63
CA VAL A 324 6.51 -13.04 5.36
C VAL A 324 7.97 -12.89 4.97
N ARG A 325 8.70 -14.01 4.85
CA ARG A 325 10.15 -14.01 4.58
C ARG A 325 10.50 -13.28 3.27
N GLY A 326 9.71 -13.46 2.22
CA GLY A 326 9.93 -12.79 0.93
C GLY A 326 9.89 -11.27 1.06
N MET A 327 8.84 -10.74 1.69
CA MET A 327 8.70 -9.29 1.95
C MET A 327 9.82 -8.78 2.86
N ALA A 328 10.14 -9.49 3.94
CA ALA A 328 11.22 -9.10 4.84
C ALA A 328 12.60 -9.11 4.15
N THR A 329 12.84 -10.05 3.23
CA THR A 329 14.07 -10.09 2.42
C THR A 329 14.14 -8.90 1.48
N GLY A 330 13.04 -8.59 0.77
CA GLY A 330 12.95 -7.43 -0.10
C GLY A 330 13.18 -6.11 0.66
N GLU A 331 12.57 -5.97 1.84
CA GLU A 331 12.76 -4.79 2.69
C GLU A 331 14.18 -4.67 3.25
N ALA A 332 14.81 -5.80 3.62
CA ALA A 332 16.20 -5.81 4.03
C ALA A 332 17.13 -5.36 2.88
N ILE A 333 16.90 -5.87 1.66
CA ILE A 333 17.68 -5.47 0.48
C ILE A 333 17.42 -3.99 0.13
N ALA A 334 16.20 -3.48 0.27
CA ALA A 334 15.91 -2.07 0.05
C ALA A 334 16.75 -1.15 0.95
N HIS A 335 16.86 -1.48 2.25
CA HIS A 335 17.71 -0.74 3.18
C HIS A 335 19.20 -0.88 2.85
N LEU A 336 19.65 -2.07 2.44
CA LEU A 336 21.04 -2.35 2.05
C LEU A 336 21.40 -1.63 0.74
N ASN A 337 20.54 -1.66 -0.28
CA ASN A 337 20.73 -0.93 -1.53
C ASN A 337 20.79 0.58 -1.30
N TYR A 338 19.89 1.12 -0.47
CA TYR A 338 19.96 2.53 -0.08
C TYR A 338 21.32 2.87 0.53
N MET A 339 21.82 2.09 1.50
CA MET A 339 23.12 2.33 2.11
C MET A 339 24.27 2.20 1.10
N LEU A 340 24.19 1.27 0.13
CA LEU A 340 25.17 1.12 -0.94
C LEU A 340 25.23 2.37 -1.81
N LEU A 341 24.07 2.88 -2.24
CA LEU A 341 23.96 4.08 -3.08
C LEU A 341 24.40 5.35 -2.36
N GLN A 342 24.17 5.43 -1.03
CA GLN A 342 24.71 6.51 -0.20
C GLN A 342 26.20 6.35 0.13
N GLY A 343 26.88 5.27 -0.32
CA GLY A 343 28.28 5.00 -0.02
C GLY A 343 28.57 4.61 1.44
N THR A 344 27.53 4.32 2.22
CA THR A 344 27.63 3.95 3.65
C THR A 344 27.71 2.44 3.90
N ALA A 345 27.60 1.62 2.84
CA ALA A 345 27.87 0.20 2.84
C ALA A 345 28.58 -0.25 1.56
N VAL A 346 29.18 -1.42 1.60
CA VAL A 346 29.75 -2.14 0.44
C VAL A 346 29.12 -3.50 0.36
N ARG A 347 29.01 -4.04 -0.87
CA ARG A 347 28.52 -5.38 -1.18
C ARG A 347 29.62 -6.17 -1.87
N GLU A 348 29.90 -7.37 -1.39
CA GLU A 348 30.83 -8.33 -1.99
C GLU A 348 30.10 -9.64 -2.24
N ARG A 349 30.25 -10.22 -3.43
CA ARG A 349 29.65 -11.52 -3.77
C ARG A 349 30.70 -12.60 -3.66
N ASP A 350 30.41 -13.67 -2.91
CA ASP A 350 31.30 -14.82 -2.77
C ASP A 350 31.23 -15.79 -3.97
N ALA A 351 32.01 -16.86 -3.91
CA ALA A 351 32.07 -17.87 -4.98
C ALA A 351 30.75 -18.68 -5.13
N ASP A 352 29.93 -18.75 -4.10
CA ASP A 352 28.66 -19.43 -4.09
C ASP A 352 27.50 -18.52 -4.56
N GLY A 353 27.83 -17.25 -4.91
CA GLY A 353 26.88 -16.27 -5.41
C GLY A 353 26.07 -15.57 -4.32
N VAL A 354 26.50 -15.65 -3.05
CA VAL A 354 25.87 -14.98 -1.90
C VAL A 354 26.46 -13.59 -1.72
N ASP A 355 25.59 -12.60 -1.52
CA ASP A 355 25.98 -11.21 -1.26
C ASP A 355 26.23 -10.97 0.23
N TRP A 356 27.41 -10.44 0.54
CA TRP A 356 27.85 -10.05 1.87
C TRP A 356 27.97 -8.53 1.95
N TRP A 357 27.34 -7.97 2.96
CA TRP A 357 27.25 -6.54 3.16
C TRP A 357 28.03 -6.10 4.39
N ARG A 358 28.76 -5.00 4.30
CA ARG A 358 29.52 -4.41 5.40
C ARG A 358 29.37 -2.89 5.40
N SER A 359 29.16 -2.29 6.57
CA SER A 359 29.13 -0.82 6.71
C SER A 359 30.55 -0.23 6.49
N THR A 360 30.60 0.92 5.82
CA THR A 360 31.82 1.74 5.68
C THR A 360 31.92 2.79 6.79
N THR A 361 30.87 2.97 7.60
CA THR A 361 30.78 3.97 8.66
C THR A 361 30.61 3.32 10.04
N ASN A 362 30.94 4.06 11.11
CA ASN A 362 30.75 3.59 12.48
C ASN A 362 29.29 3.67 13.00
N GLY A 363 28.31 3.94 12.12
CA GLY A 363 26.87 3.98 12.44
C GLY A 363 26.37 5.31 13.00
N GLU A 364 27.21 6.31 13.14
CA GLU A 364 26.80 7.68 13.54
C GLU A 364 26.51 8.58 12.34
N GLU A 365 27.13 8.29 11.18
CA GLU A 365 27.00 9.06 9.93
C GLU A 365 26.02 8.44 8.91
N ALA A 366 25.34 7.35 9.25
CA ALA A 366 24.51 6.57 8.32
C ALA A 366 23.04 7.05 8.22
N ALA A 367 22.77 8.34 8.40
CA ALA A 367 21.41 8.88 8.20
C ALA A 367 21.43 10.38 7.91
#